data_a07e0d4738dacf3e1bd97a7dad246d0b
#
_entry.id   a07e0d4738dacf3e1bd97a7dad246d0b
#
_cell.length_a   1.000
_cell.length_b   1.000
_cell.length_c   1.000
_cell.angle_alpha   90.00
_cell.angle_beta   90.00
_cell.angle_gamma   90.00
#
_symmetry.space_group_name_H-M   'P 1'
#
loop_
_entity.id
_entity.type
_entity.pdbx_description
1 polymer ?
#
loop_
_entity_poly.entity_id
_entity_poly.type
_entity_poly.pdbx_seq_one_letter_code
_entity_poly.pdbx_strand_id
1 'polypeptide(L)'
;MPTAPISLMPALRRVIAGRAADRGDADLLAAFVVDRDAEAFAALVRRHGPMVLGVCRRVVRDPDAADDAFQAVFLVLARRAADVRPRNRVAAWLY
;
A
#
# COMPACT_ATOMS: atom_id res chain seq x y z
N MET A 1 26.22 12.22 -17.53
CA MET A 1 24.87 11.81 -17.54
C MET A 1 24.03 12.74 -16.67
N PRO A 2 23.18 13.51 -17.26
CA PRO A 2 22.40 14.41 -16.45
C PRO A 2 21.38 13.64 -15.64
N THR A 3 21.42 13.85 -14.37
CA THR A 3 20.37 13.40 -13.48
C THR A 3 19.38 14.53 -13.28
N ALA A 4 18.14 14.21 -13.04
CA ALA A 4 17.16 15.23 -12.69
C ALA A 4 17.69 16.01 -11.48
N PRO A 5 17.55 17.34 -11.47
CA PRO A 5 17.93 18.12 -10.31
C PRO A 5 17.23 17.58 -9.06
N ILE A 6 17.97 17.46 -7.98
CA ILE A 6 17.45 16.94 -6.73
C ILE A 6 16.21 17.71 -6.29
N SER A 7 16.16 19.01 -6.56
CA SER A 7 15.03 19.86 -6.21
C SER A 7 13.71 19.47 -6.88
N LEU A 8 13.77 18.75 -8.01
CA LEU A 8 12.59 18.29 -8.72
C LEU A 8 12.02 16.98 -8.13
N MET A 9 12.85 16.18 -7.48
CA MET A 9 12.41 14.87 -7.00
C MET A 9 11.28 14.94 -5.99
N PRO A 10 11.30 15.86 -4.99
CA PRO A 10 10.17 15.98 -4.08
C PRO A 10 8.87 16.35 -4.78
N ALA A 11 8.94 17.27 -5.76
CA ALA A 11 7.77 17.68 -6.51
C ALA A 11 7.21 16.53 -7.34
N LEU A 12 8.07 15.77 -8.03
CA LEU A 12 7.66 14.61 -8.79
C LEU A 12 7.02 13.55 -7.90
N ARG A 13 7.60 13.30 -6.73
CA ARG A 13 7.04 12.34 -5.79
C ARG A 13 5.65 12.75 -5.33
N ARG A 14 5.42 14.04 -5.09
CA ARG A 14 4.09 14.53 -4.72
C ARG A 14 3.08 14.31 -5.83
N VAL A 15 3.47 14.59 -7.07
CA VAL A 15 2.58 14.40 -8.22
C VAL A 15 2.25 12.93 -8.39
N ILE A 16 3.25 12.06 -8.30
CA ILE A 16 3.07 10.62 -8.43
C ILE A 16 2.20 10.09 -7.29
N ALA A 17 2.47 10.52 -6.06
CA ALA A 17 1.68 10.10 -4.90
C ALA A 17 0.25 10.58 -4.99
N GLY A 18 0.03 11.83 -5.49
CA GLY A 18 -1.31 12.34 -5.71
C GLY A 18 -2.08 11.53 -6.74
N ARG A 19 -1.44 11.19 -7.85
CA ARG A 19 -2.05 10.33 -8.87
C ARG A 19 -2.38 8.94 -8.33
N ALA A 20 -1.47 8.37 -7.56
CA ALA A 20 -1.70 7.07 -6.94
C ALA A 20 -2.90 7.12 -5.99
N ALA A 21 -3.01 8.21 -5.19
CA ALA A 21 -4.11 8.37 -4.25
C ALA A 21 -5.48 8.46 -4.95
N ASP A 22 -5.52 8.99 -6.19
CA ASP A 22 -6.75 9.12 -6.96
C ASP A 22 -7.17 7.84 -7.67
N ARG A 23 -6.30 6.84 -7.70
CA ARG A 23 -6.58 5.58 -8.39
C ARG A 23 -7.34 4.62 -7.48
N GLY A 24 -8.13 3.74 -8.09
CA GLY A 24 -8.82 2.69 -7.36
C GLY A 24 -7.89 1.57 -6.92
N ASP A 25 -8.34 0.76 -5.97
CA ASP A 25 -7.57 -0.36 -5.44
C ASP A 25 -7.11 -1.32 -6.54
N ALA A 26 -7.97 -1.61 -7.50
CA ALA A 26 -7.63 -2.53 -8.59
C ALA A 26 -6.46 -1.99 -9.41
N ASP A 27 -6.47 -0.70 -9.71
CA ASP A 27 -5.39 -0.07 -10.49
C ASP A 27 -4.08 -0.04 -9.71
N LEU A 28 -4.16 0.27 -8.43
CA LEU A 28 -2.97 0.29 -7.57
C LEU A 28 -2.37 -1.10 -7.42
N LEU A 29 -3.21 -2.10 -7.20
CA LEU A 29 -2.75 -3.47 -7.08
C LEU A 29 -2.14 -3.97 -8.39
N ALA A 30 -2.78 -3.66 -9.52
CA ALA A 30 -2.27 -4.04 -10.83
C ALA A 30 -0.91 -3.39 -11.11
N ALA A 31 -0.74 -2.12 -10.78
CA ALA A 31 0.53 -1.42 -10.95
C ALA A 31 1.63 -2.08 -10.11
N PHE A 32 1.32 -2.47 -8.89
CA PHE A 32 2.28 -3.16 -8.05
C PHE A 32 2.63 -4.55 -8.59
N VAL A 33 1.64 -5.33 -9.01
CA VAL A 33 1.85 -6.70 -9.49
C VAL A 33 2.61 -6.71 -10.81
N VAL A 34 2.21 -5.85 -11.76
CA VAL A 34 2.77 -5.87 -13.12
C VAL A 34 4.07 -5.08 -13.18
N ASP A 35 4.07 -3.86 -12.66
CA ASP A 35 5.16 -2.91 -12.82
C ASP A 35 6.07 -2.82 -11.60
N ARG A 36 5.76 -3.54 -10.53
CA ARG A 36 6.48 -3.45 -9.25
C ARG A 36 6.51 -2.01 -8.73
N ASP A 37 5.43 -1.29 -8.92
CA ASP A 37 5.31 0.11 -8.53
C ASP A 37 5.15 0.22 -7.01
N ALA A 38 6.24 0.55 -6.34
CA ALA A 38 6.25 0.66 -4.87
C ALA A 38 5.34 1.80 -4.37
N GLU A 39 5.18 2.87 -5.15
CA GLU A 39 4.28 3.96 -4.79
C GLU A 39 2.81 3.53 -4.81
N ALA A 40 2.45 2.66 -5.76
CA ALA A 40 1.10 2.10 -5.79
C ALA A 40 0.83 1.26 -4.55
N PHE A 41 1.79 0.45 -4.13
CA PHE A 41 1.65 -0.34 -2.91
C PHE A 41 1.58 0.56 -1.67
N ALA A 42 2.42 1.58 -1.59
CA ALA A 42 2.39 2.54 -0.50
C ALA A 42 1.03 3.26 -0.41
N ALA A 43 0.41 3.56 -1.55
CA ALA A 43 -0.91 4.15 -1.58
C ALA A 43 -1.97 3.19 -1.00
N LEU A 44 -1.88 1.91 -1.31
CA LEU A 44 -2.76 0.90 -0.71
C LEU A 44 -2.58 0.84 0.81
N VAL A 45 -1.34 0.87 1.29
CA VAL A 45 -1.06 0.88 2.73
C VAL A 45 -1.65 2.12 3.39
N ARG A 46 -1.48 3.29 2.79
CA ARG A 46 -2.05 4.54 3.34
C ARG A 46 -3.58 4.50 3.36
N ARG A 47 -4.19 3.94 2.33
CA ARG A 47 -5.64 3.89 2.20
C ARG A 47 -6.28 2.93 3.20
N HIS A 48 -5.71 1.74 3.33
CA HIS A 48 -6.29 0.68 4.17
C HIS A 48 -5.63 0.57 5.54
N GLY A 49 -4.50 1.22 5.74
CA GLY A 49 -3.72 1.12 6.96
C GLY A 49 -4.48 1.45 8.23
N PRO A 50 -5.18 2.58 8.31
CA PRO A 50 -5.91 2.94 9.54
C PRO A 50 -6.91 1.89 9.98
N MET A 51 -7.64 1.29 9.05
CA MET A 51 -8.61 0.26 9.39
C MET A 51 -7.93 -1.04 9.81
N VAL A 52 -6.91 -1.46 9.10
CA VAL A 52 -6.15 -2.67 9.45
C VAL A 52 -5.51 -2.50 10.83
N LEU A 53 -4.89 -1.35 11.08
CA LEU A 53 -4.28 -1.08 12.39
C LEU A 53 -5.33 -1.08 13.51
N GLY A 54 -6.51 -0.53 13.25
CA GLY A 54 -7.62 -0.54 14.20
C GLY A 54 -8.05 -1.95 14.57
N VAL A 55 -8.13 -2.84 13.59
CA VAL A 55 -8.46 -4.25 13.84
C VAL A 55 -7.34 -4.93 14.63
N CYS A 56 -6.08 -4.71 14.25
CA CYS A 56 -4.95 -5.30 14.95
C CYS A 56 -4.93 -4.87 16.42
N ARG A 57 -5.20 -3.60 16.71
CA ARG A 57 -5.23 -3.08 18.07
C ARG A 57 -6.37 -3.66 18.92
N ARG A 58 -7.47 -4.00 18.27
CA ARG A 58 -8.60 -4.64 18.98
C ARG A 58 -8.32 -6.10 19.33
N VAL A 59 -7.65 -6.80 18.43
CA VAL A 59 -7.36 -8.24 18.59
C VAL A 59 -6.14 -8.44 19.46
N VAL A 60 -5.09 -7.64 19.24
CA VAL A 60 -3.82 -7.74 19.95
C VAL A 60 -3.70 -6.52 20.85
N ARG A 61 -3.80 -6.71 22.16
CA ARG A 61 -3.83 -5.60 23.11
C ARG A 61 -2.48 -4.94 23.33
N ASP A 62 -1.40 -5.69 23.15
CA ASP A 62 -0.04 -5.12 23.25
C ASP A 62 0.23 -4.24 22.03
N PRO A 63 0.57 -2.94 22.21
CA PRO A 63 0.80 -2.04 21.08
C PRO A 63 1.92 -2.50 20.15
N ASP A 64 3.01 -3.03 20.68
CA ASP A 64 4.13 -3.48 19.87
C ASP A 64 3.76 -4.70 19.03
N ALA A 65 3.03 -5.64 19.63
CA ALA A 65 2.54 -6.81 18.91
C ALA A 65 1.49 -6.42 17.85
N ALA A 66 0.67 -5.40 18.12
CA ALA A 66 -0.29 -4.91 17.14
C ALA A 66 0.42 -4.28 15.94
N ASP A 67 1.50 -3.53 16.15
CA ASP A 67 2.30 -2.96 15.08
C ASP A 67 2.95 -4.05 14.23
N ASP A 68 3.46 -5.09 14.87
CA ASP A 68 4.03 -6.24 14.17
C ASP A 68 2.98 -6.96 13.33
N ALA A 69 1.79 -7.14 13.87
CA ALA A 69 0.68 -7.75 13.13
C ALA A 69 0.28 -6.90 11.93
N PHE A 70 0.23 -5.59 12.09
CA PHE A 70 -0.05 -4.66 10.99
C PHE A 70 0.96 -4.81 9.86
N GLN A 71 2.25 -4.82 10.19
CA GLN A 71 3.30 -5.00 9.19
C GLN A 71 3.19 -6.36 8.50
N ALA A 72 2.90 -7.41 9.27
CA ALA A 72 2.76 -8.75 8.73
C ALA A 72 1.62 -8.85 7.71
N VAL A 73 0.49 -8.17 7.96
CA VAL A 73 -0.64 -8.16 7.03
C VAL A 73 -0.22 -7.62 5.67
N PHE A 74 0.46 -6.47 5.65
CA PHE A 74 0.88 -5.87 4.40
C PHE A 74 2.05 -6.59 3.75
N LEU A 75 2.90 -7.22 4.52
CA LEU A 75 3.95 -8.08 3.97
C LEU A 75 3.36 -9.29 3.25
N VAL A 76 2.33 -9.91 3.82
CA VAL A 76 1.62 -11.00 3.16
C VAL A 76 0.91 -10.52 1.91
N LEU A 77 0.28 -9.33 1.97
CA LEU A 77 -0.34 -8.73 0.78
C LEU A 77 0.69 -8.54 -0.32
N ALA A 78 1.88 -8.03 0.00
CA ALA A 78 2.93 -7.81 -0.99
C ALA A 78 3.33 -9.11 -1.67
N ARG A 79 3.44 -10.19 -0.91
CA ARG A 79 3.81 -11.50 -1.44
C ARG A 79 2.70 -12.18 -2.23
N ARG A 80 1.44 -11.92 -1.87
CA ARG A 80 0.27 -12.56 -2.46
C ARG A 80 -0.56 -11.65 -3.32
N ALA A 81 -0.03 -10.49 -3.68
CA ALA A 81 -0.78 -9.49 -4.44
C ALA A 81 -1.34 -10.05 -5.75
N ALA A 82 -0.59 -10.91 -6.43
CA ALA A 82 -1.03 -11.52 -7.68
C ALA A 82 -2.23 -12.46 -7.50
N ASP A 83 -2.44 -12.97 -6.29
CA ASP A 83 -3.52 -13.91 -5.99
C ASP A 83 -4.83 -13.22 -5.63
N VAL A 84 -4.82 -11.90 -5.42
CA VAL A 84 -6.03 -11.15 -5.09
C VAL A 84 -6.88 -11.00 -6.36
N ARG A 85 -8.01 -11.69 -6.39
CA ARG A 85 -8.89 -11.70 -7.55
C ARG A 85 -10.37 -11.70 -7.14
N PRO A 86 -11.20 -10.87 -7.74
CA PRO A 86 -10.81 -9.74 -8.60
C PRO A 86 -10.03 -8.68 -7.82
N ARG A 87 -9.19 -7.93 -8.53
CA ARG A 87 -8.25 -6.99 -7.89
C ARG A 87 -8.93 -5.86 -7.12
N ASN A 88 -10.18 -5.57 -7.44
CA ASN A 88 -10.94 -4.55 -6.71
C ASN A 88 -11.41 -5.02 -5.31
N ARG A 89 -11.13 -6.27 -4.95
CA ARG A 89 -11.50 -6.82 -3.65
C ARG A 89 -10.37 -6.83 -2.64
N VAL A 90 -9.43 -5.91 -2.78
CA VAL A 90 -8.32 -5.78 -1.82
C VAL A 90 -8.85 -5.59 -0.40
N ALA A 91 -9.85 -4.74 -0.23
CA ALA A 91 -10.44 -4.49 1.08
C ALA A 91 -11.01 -5.78 1.70
N ALA A 92 -11.75 -6.55 0.92
CA ALA A 92 -12.31 -7.82 1.39
C ALA A 92 -11.21 -8.83 1.73
N TRP A 93 -10.11 -8.82 0.98
CA TRP A 93 -8.99 -9.70 1.25
C TRP A 93 -8.27 -9.34 2.54
N LEU A 94 -8.14 -8.03 2.81
CA LEU A 94 -7.46 -7.53 4.01
C LEU A 94 -8.30 -7.71 5.27
N TYR A 95 -9.60 -7.60 5.13
CA TYR A 95 -10.53 -7.63 6.25
C TYR A 95 -11.34 -8.93 6.23
#